data_43fa04c6bd5ed70ae7fd834f7b2fa242
#
_entry.id   43fa04c6bd5ed70ae7fd834f7b2fa242
#
_cell.length_a   1.000
_cell.length_b   1.000
_cell.length_c   1.000
_cell.angle_alpha   90.00
_cell.angle_beta   90.00
_cell.angle_gamma   90.00
#
_symmetry.space_group_name_H-M   'P 1'
#
loop_
_entity.id
_entity.type
_entity.pdbx_description
1 polymer ?
#
loop_
_entity_poly.entity_id
_entity_poly.type
_entity_poly.pdbx_seq_one_letter_code
_entity_poly.pdbx_strand_id
1 'polypeptide(L)'
;MRHLITGLKFGSRHAHARLLGQLLAEHVGRHALMPDCIMPVPLHRARYRKRGFNQAIEIARLIASETGTPLDLYSCRRRRATPHQAGLTSKQRQRNIKSAFELIVPVHYRHVAILDDVMTTGSTVQEMALLLKGQGVERVDVWVCARA
;
A
#
# COMPACT_ATOMS: atom_id res chain seq x y z
N MET A 1 -5.65 5.19 18.62
CA MET A 1 -5.33 4.60 17.30
C MET A 1 -6.54 4.50 16.35
N ARG A 2 -7.69 3.91 16.73
CA ARG A 2 -8.91 3.85 15.88
C ARG A 2 -9.36 5.22 15.32
N HIS A 3 -9.34 6.29 16.12
CA HIS A 3 -9.73 7.64 15.69
C HIS A 3 -8.78 8.25 14.64
N LEU A 4 -7.47 7.98 14.72
CA LEU A 4 -6.51 8.44 13.71
C LEU A 4 -6.76 7.77 12.35
N ILE A 5 -7.07 6.48 12.36
CA ILE A 5 -7.36 5.70 11.14
C ILE A 5 -8.70 6.12 10.52
N THR A 6 -9.71 6.42 11.35
CA THR A 6 -11.02 6.93 10.87
C THR A 6 -10.88 8.35 10.34
N GLY A 7 -10.05 9.18 10.98
CA GLY A 7 -9.72 10.54 10.53
C GLY A 7 -9.00 10.58 9.18
N LEU A 8 -8.19 9.58 8.84
CA LEU A 8 -7.60 9.41 7.51
C LEU A 8 -8.65 9.26 6.39
N LYS A 9 -9.85 8.79 6.74
CA LYS A 9 -10.93 8.60 5.76
C LYS A 9 -11.82 9.82 5.55
N PHE A 10 -11.96 10.73 6.53
CA PHE A 10 -13.03 11.73 6.52
C PHE A 10 -12.69 13.16 6.98
N GLY A 11 -11.48 13.44 7.49
CA GLY A 11 -11.15 14.76 8.04
C GLY A 11 -9.72 15.15 7.80
N SER A 12 -9.03 15.91 8.50
CA SER A 12 -7.64 16.43 8.45
C SER A 12 -6.59 15.50 7.79
N ARG A 13 -6.82 15.15 6.54
CA ARG A 13 -6.29 14.00 5.80
C ARG A 13 -4.78 14.00 5.65
N HIS A 14 -4.18 15.18 5.45
CA HIS A 14 -2.75 15.31 5.23
C HIS A 14 -1.93 15.28 6.53
N ALA A 15 -2.45 15.86 7.61
CA ALA A 15 -1.75 15.88 8.90
C ALA A 15 -1.60 14.47 9.50
N HIS A 16 -2.66 13.65 9.43
CA HIS A 16 -2.60 12.27 9.91
C HIS A 16 -1.70 11.37 9.05
N ALA A 17 -1.75 11.53 7.71
CA ALA A 17 -0.86 10.80 6.81
C ALA A 17 0.61 11.17 7.08
N ARG A 18 0.89 12.45 7.33
CA ARG A 18 2.23 12.93 7.67
C ARG A 18 2.74 12.34 8.98
N LEU A 19 1.94 12.39 10.05
CA LEU A 19 2.32 11.82 11.35
C LEU A 19 2.57 10.31 11.26
N LEU A 20 1.65 9.57 10.65
CA LEU A 20 1.79 8.12 10.48
C LEU A 20 2.97 7.76 9.59
N GLY A 21 3.22 8.55 8.54
CA GLY A 21 4.37 8.38 7.66
C GLY A 21 5.69 8.62 8.40
N GLN A 22 5.79 9.64 9.24
CA GLN A 22 6.98 9.91 10.06
C GLN A 22 7.26 8.77 11.04
N LEU A 23 6.25 8.33 11.79
CA LEU A 23 6.39 7.22 12.73
C LEU A 23 6.80 5.92 12.03
N LEU A 24 6.22 5.65 10.86
CA LEU A 24 6.57 4.46 10.10
C LEU A 24 7.97 4.57 9.47
N ALA A 25 8.36 5.75 8.97
CA ALA A 25 9.70 5.99 8.44
C ALA A 25 10.78 5.77 9.51
N GLU A 26 10.56 6.32 10.71
CA GLU A 26 11.46 6.11 11.85
C GLU A 26 11.56 4.62 12.23
N HIS A 27 10.43 3.92 12.27
CA HIS A 27 10.39 2.50 12.60
C HIS A 27 11.13 1.65 11.56
N VAL A 28 10.83 1.81 10.27
CA VAL A 28 11.46 1.00 9.20
C VAL A 28 12.93 1.36 9.04
N GLY A 29 13.31 2.62 9.19
CA GLY A 29 14.71 3.07 9.13
C GLY A 29 15.60 2.44 10.20
N ARG A 30 15.03 2.08 11.35
CA ARG A 30 15.75 1.42 12.44
C ARG A 30 15.73 -0.10 12.40
N HIS A 31 14.67 -0.71 11.84
CA HIS A 31 14.38 -2.13 12.03
C HIS A 31 14.25 -2.92 10.74
N ALA A 32 14.07 -2.27 9.60
CA ALA A 32 13.89 -2.95 8.33
C ALA A 32 15.19 -2.98 7.50
N LEU A 33 15.36 -4.03 6.71
CA LEU A 33 16.31 -4.01 5.61
C LEU A 33 15.70 -3.17 4.49
N MET A 34 16.43 -2.15 4.03
CA MET A 34 15.92 -1.24 3.01
C MET A 34 15.69 -1.97 1.68
N PRO A 35 14.51 -1.82 1.08
CA PRO A 35 14.19 -2.42 -0.21
C PRO A 35 14.79 -1.61 -1.38
N ASP A 36 14.82 -2.22 -2.56
CA ASP A 36 15.19 -1.52 -3.80
C ASP A 36 14.17 -0.44 -4.15
N CYS A 37 12.88 -0.68 -3.82
CA CYS A 37 11.84 0.35 -3.94
C CYS A 37 10.68 0.13 -2.98
N ILE A 38 9.94 1.22 -2.72
CA ILE A 38 8.64 1.20 -2.06
C ILE A 38 7.55 1.25 -3.12
N MET A 39 6.61 0.32 -3.08
CA MET A 39 5.47 0.26 -4.00
C MET A 39 4.17 0.40 -3.21
N PRO A 40 3.54 1.60 -3.18
CA PRO A 40 2.28 1.80 -2.48
C PRO A 40 1.14 1.08 -3.20
N VAL A 41 0.21 0.51 -2.43
CA VAL A 41 -0.98 -0.15 -2.97
C VAL A 41 -1.79 0.84 -3.81
N PRO A 42 -1.98 0.57 -5.13
CA PRO A 42 -2.70 1.49 -6.00
C PRO A 42 -4.20 1.45 -5.76
N LEU A 43 -4.84 2.62 -5.83
CA LEU A 43 -6.28 2.74 -5.88
C LEU A 43 -6.79 2.55 -7.32
N HIS A 44 -8.00 2.00 -7.45
CA HIS A 44 -8.70 2.02 -8.73
C HIS A 44 -9.03 3.47 -9.14
N ARG A 45 -8.93 3.79 -10.44
CA ARG A 45 -9.13 5.15 -10.98
C ARG A 45 -10.43 5.83 -10.50
N ALA A 46 -11.55 5.08 -10.45
CA ALA A 46 -12.83 5.62 -9.97
C ALA A 46 -12.75 6.03 -8.49
N ARG A 47 -12.03 5.27 -7.65
CA ARG A 47 -11.85 5.59 -6.24
C ARG A 47 -10.90 6.76 -6.05
N TYR A 48 -9.83 6.83 -6.84
CA TYR A 48 -8.91 7.96 -6.85
C TYR A 48 -9.62 9.26 -7.22
N ARG A 49 -10.43 9.26 -8.30
CA ARG A 49 -11.23 10.42 -8.70
C ARG A 49 -12.23 10.88 -7.62
N LYS A 50 -12.87 9.94 -6.92
CA LYS A 50 -13.81 10.26 -5.83
C LYS A 50 -13.13 10.81 -4.58
N ARG A 51 -11.91 10.33 -4.26
CA ARG A 51 -11.16 10.70 -3.05
C ARG A 51 -10.21 11.86 -3.25
N GLY A 52 -9.72 12.06 -4.47
CA GLY A 52 -8.73 13.07 -4.83
C GLY A 52 -7.29 12.70 -4.47
N PHE A 53 -7.05 11.63 -3.70
CA PHE A 53 -5.71 11.22 -3.25
C PHE A 53 -5.66 9.73 -2.84
N ASN A 54 -4.44 9.19 -2.73
CA ASN A 54 -4.17 7.85 -2.22
C ASN A 54 -3.32 7.94 -0.95
N GLN A 55 -3.86 7.52 0.19
CA GLN A 55 -3.18 7.55 1.48
C GLN A 55 -1.85 6.80 1.46
N ALA A 56 -1.81 5.61 0.85
CA ALA A 56 -0.59 4.82 0.74
C ALA A 56 0.51 5.59 -0.02
N ILE A 57 0.16 6.34 -1.07
CA ILE A 57 1.12 7.17 -1.82
C ILE A 57 1.66 8.31 -0.94
N GLU A 58 0.80 9.00 -0.21
CA GLU A 58 1.23 10.12 0.64
C GLU A 58 2.19 9.65 1.76
N ILE A 59 1.88 8.52 2.39
CA ILE A 59 2.75 7.90 3.39
C ILE A 59 4.06 7.43 2.75
N ALA A 60 3.99 6.77 1.58
CA ALA A 60 5.17 6.26 0.88
C ALA A 60 6.13 7.38 0.46
N ARG A 61 5.62 8.53 -0.01
CA ARG A 61 6.43 9.69 -0.36
C ARG A 61 7.25 10.19 0.83
N LEU A 62 6.64 10.23 2.01
CA LEU A 62 7.33 10.67 3.21
C LEU A 62 8.41 9.68 3.62
N ILE A 63 8.12 8.37 3.63
CA ILE A 63 9.12 7.35 3.94
C ILE A 63 10.26 7.38 2.93
N ALA A 64 9.95 7.48 1.63
CA ALA A 64 10.96 7.58 0.58
C ALA A 64 11.87 8.81 0.77
N SER A 65 11.30 9.96 1.14
CA SER A 65 12.05 11.17 1.44
C SER A 65 12.99 11.02 2.65
N GLU A 66 12.53 10.37 3.71
CA GLU A 66 13.30 10.19 4.95
C GLU A 66 14.38 9.10 4.83
N THR A 67 14.12 8.05 4.03
CA THR A 67 15.02 6.89 3.92
C THR A 67 15.90 6.91 2.66
N GLY A 68 15.61 7.78 1.70
CA GLY A 68 16.25 7.78 0.38
C GLY A 68 15.84 6.61 -0.51
N THR A 69 14.85 5.80 -0.11
CA THR A 69 14.42 4.62 -0.87
C THR A 69 13.61 5.04 -2.09
N PRO A 70 13.90 4.51 -3.31
CA PRO A 70 13.12 4.79 -4.51
C PRO A 70 11.64 4.44 -4.36
N LEU A 71 10.79 5.19 -5.08
CA LEU A 71 9.34 5.04 -5.06
C LEU A 71 8.83 4.63 -6.45
N ASP A 72 8.16 3.48 -6.54
CA ASP A 72 7.52 3.03 -7.78
C ASP A 72 5.99 3.22 -7.69
N LEU A 73 5.48 4.21 -8.41
CA LEU A 73 4.05 4.55 -8.48
C LEU A 73 3.38 4.04 -9.76
N TYR A 74 4.13 3.49 -10.69
CA TYR A 74 3.68 3.30 -12.07
C TYR A 74 3.64 1.85 -12.51
N SER A 75 4.53 1.00 -12.02
CA SER A 75 4.64 -0.38 -12.51
C SER A 75 3.43 -1.24 -12.18
N CYS A 76 2.75 -0.97 -11.06
CA CYS A 76 1.55 -1.70 -10.65
C CYS A 76 0.30 -0.82 -10.70
N ARG A 77 -0.78 -1.34 -11.29
CA ARG A 77 -2.09 -0.68 -11.25
C ARG A 77 -3.19 -1.60 -10.77
N ARG A 78 -4.24 -1.00 -10.20
CA ARG A 78 -5.47 -1.71 -9.84
C ARG A 78 -6.43 -1.67 -11.02
N ARG A 79 -6.61 -2.81 -11.67
CA ARG A 79 -7.42 -3.00 -12.87
C ARG A 79 -8.92 -2.98 -12.58
N ARG A 80 -9.34 -3.59 -11.46
CA ARG A 80 -10.75 -3.75 -11.10
C ARG A 80 -11.17 -2.85 -9.95
N ALA A 81 -12.32 -2.18 -10.12
CA ALA A 81 -13.02 -1.54 -9.02
C ALA A 81 -13.66 -2.64 -8.17
N THR A 82 -13.02 -3.00 -7.06
CA THR A 82 -13.65 -3.92 -6.10
C THR A 82 -14.59 -3.13 -5.19
N PRO A 83 -15.79 -3.67 -4.87
CA PRO A 83 -16.74 -3.03 -3.96
C PRO A 83 -16.09 -2.65 -2.62
N HIS A 84 -16.73 -1.73 -1.90
CA HIS A 84 -16.26 -1.34 -0.57
C HIS A 84 -16.22 -2.59 0.32
N GLN A 85 -15.07 -2.87 0.93
CA GLN A 85 -14.87 -4.09 1.72
C GLN A 85 -15.57 -4.06 3.10
N ALA A 86 -16.26 -2.95 3.44
CA ALA A 86 -17.06 -2.86 4.66
C ALA A 86 -18.23 -3.85 4.58
N GLY A 87 -18.37 -4.70 5.60
CA GLY A 87 -19.43 -5.71 5.67
C GLY A 87 -19.15 -7.04 4.96
N LEU A 88 -18.04 -7.18 4.23
CA LEU A 88 -17.68 -8.46 3.59
C LEU A 88 -16.93 -9.39 4.55
N THR A 89 -17.22 -10.70 4.48
CA THR A 89 -16.44 -11.74 5.15
C THR A 89 -15.02 -11.82 4.58
N SER A 90 -14.07 -12.41 5.31
CA SER A 90 -12.69 -12.61 4.85
C SER A 90 -12.62 -13.37 3.52
N LYS A 91 -13.45 -14.40 3.36
CA LYS A 91 -13.52 -15.21 2.12
C LYS A 91 -14.06 -14.41 0.93
N GLN A 92 -15.03 -13.53 1.15
CA GLN A 92 -15.54 -12.61 0.12
C GLN A 92 -14.50 -11.56 -0.26
N ARG A 93 -13.76 -11.00 0.72
CA ARG A 93 -12.66 -10.05 0.46
C ARG A 93 -11.57 -10.67 -0.40
N GLN A 94 -11.18 -11.91 -0.10
CA GLN A 94 -10.17 -12.65 -0.86
C GLN A 94 -10.61 -12.91 -2.30
N ARG A 95 -11.87 -13.33 -2.52
CA ARG A 95 -12.42 -13.51 -3.88
C ARG A 95 -12.49 -12.20 -4.66
N ASN A 96 -12.89 -11.09 -4.01
CA ASN A 96 -13.02 -9.80 -4.64
C ASN A 96 -11.68 -9.21 -5.08
N ILE A 97 -10.60 -9.48 -4.35
CA ILE A 97 -9.29 -8.92 -4.67
C ILE A 97 -8.51 -9.73 -5.70
N LYS A 98 -8.90 -10.99 -5.92
CA LYS A 98 -8.22 -11.87 -6.89
C LYS A 98 -8.17 -11.23 -8.27
N SER A 99 -6.97 -11.18 -8.86
CA SER A 99 -6.70 -10.54 -10.16
C SER A 99 -7.13 -9.05 -10.22
N ALA A 100 -7.13 -8.35 -9.07
CA ALA A 100 -7.46 -6.93 -9.03
C ALA A 100 -6.27 -6.04 -9.45
N PHE A 101 -5.05 -6.56 -9.40
CA PHE A 101 -3.83 -5.86 -9.76
C PHE A 101 -3.21 -6.44 -11.03
N GLU A 102 -2.45 -5.61 -11.74
CA GLU A 102 -1.61 -6.01 -12.86
C GLU A 102 -0.34 -5.17 -12.90
N LEU A 103 0.74 -5.73 -13.40
CA LEU A 103 1.95 -5.00 -13.74
C LEU A 103 1.83 -4.54 -15.18
N ILE A 104 2.06 -3.26 -15.43
CA ILE A 104 1.98 -2.64 -16.77
C ILE A 104 3.34 -2.46 -17.42
N VAL A 105 4.41 -2.64 -16.63
CA VAL A 105 5.80 -2.71 -17.08
C VAL A 105 6.51 -3.82 -16.31
N PRO A 106 7.57 -4.44 -16.87
CA PRO A 106 8.39 -5.39 -16.14
C PRO A 106 9.01 -4.76 -14.90
N VAL A 107 9.11 -5.55 -13.83
CA VAL A 107 9.73 -5.15 -12.56
C VAL A 107 11.06 -5.88 -12.42
N HIS A 108 12.15 -5.14 -12.23
CA HIS A 108 13.51 -5.66 -12.11
C HIS A 108 14.10 -5.53 -10.70
N TYR A 109 13.26 -5.24 -9.71
CA TYR A 109 13.67 -5.17 -8.31
C TYR A 109 13.81 -6.58 -7.71
N ARG A 110 14.82 -6.76 -6.84
CA ARG A 110 14.99 -7.99 -6.07
C ARG A 110 14.23 -7.95 -4.75
N HIS A 111 14.15 -6.77 -4.14
CA HIS A 111 13.47 -6.53 -2.88
C HIS A 111 12.50 -5.35 -2.99
N VAL A 112 11.22 -5.58 -2.74
CA VAL A 112 10.16 -4.57 -2.80
C VAL A 112 9.44 -4.48 -1.45
N ALA A 113 9.23 -3.27 -0.94
CA ALA A 113 8.29 -3.03 0.15
C ALA A 113 6.94 -2.58 -0.40
N ILE A 114 5.90 -3.38 -0.22
CA ILE A 114 4.51 -2.98 -0.46
C ILE A 114 4.04 -2.13 0.72
N LEU A 115 3.52 -0.93 0.45
CA LEU A 115 2.99 -0.04 1.49
C LEU A 115 1.48 0.12 1.36
N ASP A 116 0.77 -0.10 2.48
CA ASP A 116 -0.66 0.18 2.61
C ASP A 116 -0.94 1.00 3.89
N ASP A 117 -2.08 1.69 3.95
CA ASP A 117 -2.46 2.49 5.12
C ASP A 117 -2.91 1.59 6.28
N VAL A 118 -3.83 0.65 6.02
CA VAL A 118 -4.41 -0.25 7.02
C VAL A 118 -4.60 -1.64 6.45
N MET A 119 -3.96 -2.62 7.06
CA MET A 119 -4.14 -4.02 6.73
C MET A 119 -5.24 -4.64 7.62
N THR A 120 -6.26 -5.23 7.00
CA THR A 120 -7.27 -6.05 7.69
C THR A 120 -6.93 -7.54 7.55
N THR A 121 -7.43 -8.20 6.51
CA THR A 121 -7.15 -9.61 6.23
C THR A 121 -5.81 -9.85 5.52
N GLY A 122 -5.16 -8.79 5.03
CA GLY A 122 -3.95 -8.90 4.23
C GLY A 122 -4.18 -9.33 2.77
N SER A 123 -5.42 -9.60 2.35
CA SER A 123 -5.70 -10.12 0.99
C SER A 123 -5.19 -9.18 -0.12
N THR A 124 -5.23 -7.87 0.08
CA THR A 124 -4.76 -6.87 -0.88
C THR A 124 -3.24 -6.97 -1.09
N VAL A 125 -2.49 -6.94 0.00
CA VAL A 125 -1.03 -7.01 -0.05
C VAL A 125 -0.55 -8.39 -0.49
N GLN A 126 -1.27 -9.45 -0.13
CA GLN A 126 -0.99 -10.82 -0.56
C GLN A 126 -1.12 -10.98 -2.08
N GLU A 127 -2.19 -10.46 -2.68
CA GLU A 127 -2.40 -10.52 -4.13
C GLU A 127 -1.30 -9.76 -4.88
N MET A 128 -0.94 -8.59 -4.38
CA MET A 128 0.13 -7.79 -4.96
C MET A 128 1.51 -8.46 -4.78
N ALA A 129 1.78 -9.09 -3.63
CA ALA A 129 3.00 -9.84 -3.39
C ALA A 129 3.13 -11.06 -4.32
N LEU A 130 2.05 -11.81 -4.55
CA LEU A 130 2.04 -12.93 -5.51
C LEU A 130 2.35 -12.45 -6.92
N LEU A 131 1.80 -11.30 -7.32
CA LEU A 131 2.07 -10.70 -8.63
C LEU A 131 3.56 -10.34 -8.79
N LEU A 132 4.17 -9.71 -7.78
CA LEU A 132 5.58 -9.35 -7.77
C LEU A 132 6.50 -10.59 -7.76
N LYS A 133 6.16 -11.58 -6.94
CA LYS A 133 6.88 -12.88 -6.91
C LYS A 133 6.85 -13.57 -8.26
N GLY A 134 5.73 -13.52 -8.97
CA GLY A 134 5.59 -14.05 -10.33
C GLY A 134 6.50 -13.36 -11.37
N GLN A 135 7.02 -12.18 -11.07
CA GLN A 135 8.01 -11.45 -11.90
C GLN A 135 9.46 -11.65 -11.45
N GLY A 136 9.71 -12.51 -10.48
CA GLY A 136 11.05 -12.82 -10.00
C GLY A 136 11.54 -11.95 -8.85
N VAL A 137 10.68 -11.15 -8.21
CA VAL A 137 11.06 -10.41 -7.00
C VAL A 137 11.38 -11.41 -5.88
N GLU A 138 12.61 -11.38 -5.38
CA GLU A 138 13.11 -12.35 -4.41
C GLU A 138 12.56 -12.13 -3.01
N ARG A 139 12.36 -10.85 -2.61
CA ARG A 139 11.83 -10.48 -1.30
C ARG A 139 10.73 -9.44 -1.43
N VAL A 140 9.63 -9.67 -0.72
CA VAL A 140 8.53 -8.71 -0.59
C VAL A 140 8.25 -8.48 0.88
N ASP A 141 8.49 -7.27 1.35
CA ASP A 141 8.10 -6.81 2.68
C ASP A 141 6.76 -6.07 2.60
N VAL A 142 6.02 -6.06 3.69
CA VAL A 142 4.75 -5.34 3.79
C VAL A 142 4.82 -4.35 4.93
N TRP A 143 4.69 -3.05 4.60
CA TRP A 143 4.68 -1.96 5.55
C TRP A 143 3.27 -1.39 5.68
N VAL A 144 2.76 -1.32 6.90
CA VAL A 144 1.42 -0.80 7.19
C VAL A 144 1.43 0.07 8.44
N CYS A 145 0.63 1.13 8.44
CA CYS A 145 0.51 1.99 9.62
C CYS A 145 -0.30 1.34 10.74
N ALA A 146 -1.23 0.45 10.38
CA ALA A 146 -2.05 -0.26 11.35
C ALA A 146 -2.58 -1.58 10.81
N ARG A 147 -2.85 -2.50 11.75
CA ARG A 147 -3.58 -3.75 11.51
C ARG A 147 -4.90 -3.72 12.27
N ALA A 148 -6.02 -4.00 11.57
CA ALA A 148 -7.37 -4.01 12.13
C ALA A 148 -7.97 -5.44 12.10
#